data_c5522d178588b5518ec682d4021b6031
#
_entry.id   c5522d178588b5518ec682d4021b6031
#
_cell.length_a   1.000
_cell.length_b   1.000
_cell.length_c   1.000
_cell.angle_alpha   90.00
_cell.angle_beta   90.00
_cell.angle_gamma   90.00
#
_symmetry.space_group_name_H-M   'P 1'
#
loop_
_entity.id
_entity.type
_entity.pdbx_description
1 polymer ?
#
loop_
_entity_poly.entity_id
_entity_poly.type
_entity_poly.pdbx_seq_one_letter_code
_entity_poly.pdbx_strand_id
1 'polypeptide(L)'
;LKKISAADGTKTIQGAKFKLHNDTTNQWYTWNTASNQWTFTSDETKATEFATNASGVINFTRLGAGTYTVKETQVPAGYFSFVKPSFTIKITDDGRVTIAGKDQPGLTTTVTNADANAVVPTAVVKNIDNITQLPQTGATTMGVMLVGAFAIILVATATGFAAYRMRHTDLGDGQAVA
;
A
#
# COMPACT_ATOMS: atom_id res chain seq x y z
N LEU A 1 -3.51 -10.95 10.34
CA LEU A 1 -2.53 -9.96 9.88
C LEU A 1 -1.84 -9.34 11.09
N LYS A 2 -0.53 -9.10 10.98
CA LYS A 2 0.26 -8.34 11.94
C LYS A 2 0.95 -7.17 11.23
N LYS A 3 0.75 -5.94 11.72
CA LYS A 3 1.31 -4.71 11.18
C LYS A 3 2.49 -4.26 12.00
N ILE A 4 3.65 -4.02 11.35
CA ILE A 4 4.90 -3.62 11.99
C ILE A 4 5.60 -2.49 11.22
N SER A 5 6.56 -1.83 11.87
CA SER A 5 7.48 -0.88 11.22
C SER A 5 8.50 -1.62 10.36
N ALA A 6 8.83 -1.09 9.20
CA ALA A 6 9.91 -1.59 8.36
C ALA A 6 11.30 -1.23 8.91
N ALA A 7 11.40 -0.09 9.63
CA ALA A 7 12.63 0.35 10.29
C ALA A 7 12.97 -0.54 11.50
N ASP A 8 11.93 -0.91 12.27
CA ASP A 8 12.03 -1.79 13.43
C ASP A 8 11.04 -2.94 13.27
N GLY A 9 11.53 -4.10 12.85
CA GLY A 9 10.73 -5.29 12.60
C GLY A 9 9.99 -5.84 13.82
N THR A 10 10.21 -5.31 15.02
CA THR A 10 9.54 -5.70 16.27
C THR A 10 8.45 -4.71 16.67
N LYS A 11 8.56 -3.44 16.25
CA LYS A 11 7.62 -2.37 16.61
C LYS A 11 6.28 -2.59 15.89
N THR A 12 5.24 -2.89 16.65
CA THR A 12 3.87 -3.03 16.16
C THR A 12 3.23 -1.68 15.86
N ILE A 13 2.32 -1.64 14.87
CA ILE A 13 1.65 -0.42 14.44
C ILE A 13 0.15 -0.57 14.67
N GLN A 14 -0.39 0.27 15.57
CA GLN A 14 -1.81 0.41 15.85
C GLN A 14 -2.47 1.40 14.89
N GLY A 15 -3.75 1.19 14.57
CA GLY A 15 -4.59 2.14 13.84
C GLY A 15 -4.40 2.12 12.32
N ALA A 16 -3.58 1.22 11.76
CA ALA A 16 -3.57 0.97 10.32
C ALA A 16 -4.90 0.35 9.91
N LYS A 17 -5.55 0.87 8.85
CA LYS A 17 -6.86 0.36 8.43
C LYS A 17 -6.77 -0.43 7.14
N PHE A 18 -7.58 -1.47 7.07
CA PHE A 18 -7.64 -2.40 5.95
C PHE A 18 -9.08 -2.71 5.56
N LYS A 19 -9.30 -2.98 4.28
CA LYS A 19 -10.53 -3.56 3.74
C LYS A 19 -10.25 -4.95 3.18
N LEU A 20 -11.27 -5.81 3.22
CA LEU A 20 -11.22 -7.17 2.71
C LEU A 20 -12.15 -7.30 1.52
N HIS A 21 -11.63 -7.78 0.39
CA HIS A 21 -12.36 -8.07 -0.82
C HIS A 21 -12.28 -9.56 -1.15
N ASN A 22 -13.38 -10.18 -1.52
CA ASN A 22 -13.42 -11.53 -2.06
C ASN A 22 -13.31 -11.46 -3.58
N ASP A 23 -12.17 -11.87 -4.12
CA ASP A 23 -11.89 -11.81 -5.55
C ASP A 23 -12.69 -12.87 -6.35
N THR A 24 -13.11 -13.96 -5.68
CA THR A 24 -13.89 -15.03 -6.29
C THR A 24 -15.33 -14.57 -6.56
N THR A 25 -15.96 -13.85 -5.62
CA THR A 25 -17.34 -13.36 -5.73
C THR A 25 -17.43 -11.90 -6.15
N ASN A 26 -16.31 -11.21 -6.26
CA ASN A 26 -16.20 -9.77 -6.54
C ASN A 26 -17.00 -8.91 -5.55
N GLN A 27 -16.85 -9.18 -4.25
CA GLN A 27 -17.59 -8.51 -3.18
C GLN A 27 -16.67 -8.05 -2.07
N TRP A 28 -16.96 -6.87 -1.50
CA TRP A 28 -16.34 -6.34 -0.30
C TRP A 28 -17.02 -6.87 0.94
N TYR A 29 -16.25 -7.11 1.97
CA TYR A 29 -16.74 -7.58 3.26
C TYR A 29 -17.16 -6.42 4.15
N THR A 30 -18.32 -6.57 4.77
CA THR A 30 -18.80 -5.72 5.85
C THR A 30 -19.07 -6.57 7.08
N TRP A 31 -18.73 -6.06 8.25
CA TRP A 31 -18.96 -6.74 9.51
C TRP A 31 -20.23 -6.20 10.20
N ASN A 32 -21.21 -7.05 10.36
CA ASN A 32 -22.42 -6.70 11.09
C ASN A 32 -22.20 -7.05 12.59
N THR A 33 -22.05 -6.02 13.42
CA THR A 33 -21.80 -6.18 14.86
C THR A 33 -23.02 -6.72 15.62
N ALA A 34 -24.23 -6.45 15.16
CA ALA A 34 -25.46 -6.90 15.82
C ALA A 34 -25.68 -8.41 15.64
N SER A 35 -25.40 -8.95 14.43
CA SER A 35 -25.54 -10.39 14.16
C SER A 35 -24.24 -11.16 14.33
N ASN A 36 -23.10 -10.48 14.55
CA ASN A 36 -21.76 -11.05 14.60
C ASN A 36 -21.44 -11.91 13.35
N GLN A 37 -21.79 -11.38 12.17
CA GLN A 37 -21.66 -12.08 10.90
C GLN A 37 -21.08 -11.18 9.82
N TRP A 38 -20.43 -11.82 8.83
CA TRP A 38 -20.06 -11.19 7.59
C TRP A 38 -21.30 -10.89 6.74
N THR A 39 -21.34 -9.70 6.17
CA THR A 39 -22.22 -9.30 5.07
C THR A 39 -21.38 -8.77 3.91
N PHE A 40 -21.98 -8.55 2.75
CA PHE A 40 -21.25 -8.29 1.53
C PHE A 40 -21.84 -7.11 0.78
N THR A 41 -20.99 -6.39 0.05
CA THR A 41 -21.40 -5.28 -0.82
C THR A 41 -20.50 -5.22 -2.06
N SER A 42 -21.05 -4.77 -3.18
CA SER A 42 -20.27 -4.46 -4.38
C SER A 42 -19.59 -3.08 -4.30
N ASP A 43 -19.95 -2.25 -3.31
CA ASP A 43 -19.47 -0.88 -3.14
C ASP A 43 -18.33 -0.84 -2.11
N GLU A 44 -17.10 -0.57 -2.57
CA GLU A 44 -15.92 -0.44 -1.71
C GLU A 44 -16.11 0.60 -0.60
N THR A 45 -16.86 1.67 -0.86
CA THR A 45 -17.04 2.75 0.11
C THR A 45 -17.83 2.30 1.35
N LYS A 46 -18.67 1.27 1.20
CA LYS A 46 -19.48 0.67 2.28
C LYS A 46 -18.76 -0.49 2.98
N ALA A 47 -17.61 -0.93 2.49
CA ALA A 47 -16.83 -1.98 3.12
C ALA A 47 -16.34 -1.55 4.51
N THR A 48 -16.37 -2.49 5.46
CA THR A 48 -15.83 -2.23 6.81
C THR A 48 -14.32 -2.01 6.75
N GLU A 49 -13.87 -0.94 7.39
CA GLU A 49 -12.45 -0.72 7.67
C GLU A 49 -12.07 -1.37 9.00
N PHE A 50 -11.19 -2.36 8.92
CA PHE A 50 -10.62 -3.06 10.08
C PHE A 50 -9.34 -2.35 10.52
N ALA A 51 -9.29 -1.89 11.76
CA ALA A 51 -8.11 -1.23 12.32
C ALA A 51 -7.25 -2.20 13.11
N THR A 52 -5.93 -2.09 12.97
CA THR A 52 -4.99 -2.83 13.81
C THR A 52 -5.10 -2.38 15.28
N ASN A 53 -5.11 -3.34 16.19
CA ASN A 53 -5.14 -3.11 17.64
C ASN A 53 -3.76 -2.67 18.17
N ALA A 54 -3.60 -2.51 19.49
CA ALA A 54 -2.34 -2.11 20.13
C ALA A 54 -1.17 -3.07 19.86
N SER A 55 -1.47 -4.35 19.60
CA SER A 55 -0.47 -5.36 19.20
C SER A 55 -0.22 -5.39 17.68
N GLY A 56 -0.80 -4.46 16.92
CA GLY A 56 -0.70 -4.40 15.48
C GLY A 56 -1.49 -5.48 14.73
N VAL A 57 -2.49 -6.09 15.36
CA VAL A 57 -3.16 -7.30 14.84
C VAL A 57 -4.57 -7.00 14.35
N ILE A 58 -4.94 -7.59 13.20
CA ILE A 58 -6.31 -7.81 12.75
C ILE A 58 -6.49 -9.32 12.52
N ASN A 59 -7.58 -9.88 13.05
CA ASN A 59 -7.98 -11.25 12.82
C ASN A 59 -9.15 -11.30 11.85
N PHE A 60 -8.92 -11.89 10.67
CA PHE A 60 -9.98 -12.25 9.74
C PHE A 60 -10.40 -13.70 10.04
N THR A 61 -11.54 -13.89 10.66
CA THR A 61 -12.05 -15.21 11.05
C THR A 61 -13.20 -15.64 10.15
N ARG A 62 -13.45 -16.95 10.07
CA ARG A 62 -14.57 -17.54 9.31
C ARG A 62 -14.57 -17.20 7.82
N LEU A 63 -13.39 -17.10 7.23
CA LEU A 63 -13.24 -17.03 5.77
C LEU A 63 -13.36 -18.46 5.20
N GLY A 64 -14.22 -18.64 4.21
CA GLY A 64 -14.31 -19.90 3.47
C GLY A 64 -13.19 -20.05 2.44
N ALA A 65 -13.21 -21.16 1.70
CA ALA A 65 -12.33 -21.34 0.54
C ALA A 65 -12.58 -20.23 -0.49
N GLY A 66 -11.50 -19.72 -1.11
CA GLY A 66 -11.57 -18.61 -2.05
C GLY A 66 -10.28 -17.81 -2.11
N THR A 67 -10.30 -16.78 -2.94
CA THR A 67 -9.22 -15.81 -3.06
C THR A 67 -9.69 -14.45 -2.57
N TYR A 68 -8.87 -13.84 -1.73
CA TYR A 68 -9.17 -12.57 -1.08
C TYR A 68 -8.03 -11.57 -1.29
N THR A 69 -8.39 -10.31 -1.50
CA THR A 69 -7.45 -9.18 -1.45
C THR A 69 -7.66 -8.39 -0.15
N VAL A 70 -6.59 -8.20 0.61
CA VAL A 70 -6.56 -7.30 1.77
C VAL A 70 -5.80 -6.05 1.36
N LYS A 71 -6.45 -4.89 1.46
CA LYS A 71 -5.93 -3.60 0.99
C LYS A 71 -5.81 -2.62 2.15
N GLU A 72 -4.62 -2.06 2.37
CA GLU A 72 -4.47 -0.96 3.33
C GLU A 72 -5.14 0.31 2.78
N THR A 73 -6.03 0.91 3.57
CA THR A 73 -6.76 2.14 3.22
C THR A 73 -6.21 3.34 3.95
N GLN A 74 -5.74 3.17 5.19
CA GLN A 74 -5.18 4.22 6.00
C GLN A 74 -3.87 3.78 6.66
N VAL A 75 -2.83 4.56 6.41
CA VAL A 75 -1.52 4.45 7.07
C VAL A 75 -1.50 5.38 8.28
N PRO A 76 -1.07 4.92 9.47
CA PRO A 76 -0.95 5.75 10.66
C PRO A 76 0.07 6.88 10.51
N ALA A 77 -0.08 7.94 11.33
CA ALA A 77 0.86 9.04 11.37
C ALA A 77 2.30 8.57 11.66
N GLY A 78 3.27 9.22 11.04
CA GLY A 78 4.69 8.86 11.16
C GLY A 78 5.18 7.87 10.11
N TYR A 79 4.31 7.38 9.22
CA TYR A 79 4.65 6.52 8.09
C TYR A 79 4.22 7.15 6.77
N PHE A 80 4.81 6.72 5.65
CA PHE A 80 4.49 7.26 4.33
C PHE A 80 3.10 6.83 3.87
N SER A 81 2.14 7.76 3.89
CA SER A 81 0.72 7.52 3.58
C SER A 81 0.44 7.12 2.13
N PHE A 82 1.38 7.37 1.21
CA PHE A 82 1.28 6.96 -0.18
C PHE A 82 1.75 5.53 -0.45
N VAL A 83 2.40 4.89 0.53
CA VAL A 83 2.83 3.49 0.45
C VAL A 83 1.83 2.65 1.22
N LYS A 84 0.88 2.04 0.50
CA LYS A 84 -0.20 1.22 1.04
C LYS A 84 -0.07 -0.21 0.52
N PRO A 85 0.60 -1.11 1.25
CA PRO A 85 0.71 -2.49 0.86
C PRO A 85 -0.66 -3.16 0.74
N SER A 86 -0.79 -4.04 -0.25
CA SER A 86 -1.89 -4.99 -0.32
C SER A 86 -1.34 -6.40 -0.51
N PHE A 87 -2.15 -7.39 -0.17
CA PHE A 87 -1.78 -8.78 -0.32
C PHE A 87 -3.00 -9.66 -0.60
N THR A 88 -2.74 -10.82 -1.19
CA THR A 88 -3.76 -11.83 -1.43
C THR A 88 -3.67 -12.94 -0.39
N ILE A 89 -4.84 -13.46 -0.01
CA ILE A 89 -5.01 -14.69 0.77
C ILE A 89 -5.75 -15.68 -0.14
N LYS A 90 -5.18 -16.84 -0.38
CA LYS A 90 -5.85 -17.95 -1.05
C LYS A 90 -6.08 -19.07 -0.04
N ILE A 91 -7.34 -19.45 0.13
CA ILE A 91 -7.77 -20.55 0.99
C ILE A 91 -8.32 -21.63 0.07
N THR A 92 -7.79 -22.84 0.18
CA THR A 92 -8.25 -24.02 -0.57
C THR A 92 -9.32 -24.78 0.22
N ASP A 93 -10.07 -25.66 -0.46
CA ASP A 93 -11.15 -26.44 0.15
C ASP A 93 -10.64 -27.38 1.28
N ASP A 94 -9.38 -27.80 1.21
CA ASP A 94 -8.71 -28.58 2.25
C ASP A 94 -8.14 -27.72 3.40
N GLY A 95 -8.43 -26.41 3.44
CA GLY A 95 -8.05 -25.49 4.50
C GLY A 95 -6.60 -24.99 4.42
N ARG A 96 -5.89 -25.19 3.31
CA ARG A 96 -4.54 -24.66 3.15
C ARG A 96 -4.58 -23.18 2.76
N VAL A 97 -3.63 -22.42 3.30
CA VAL A 97 -3.56 -20.97 3.12
C VAL A 97 -2.25 -20.56 2.46
N THR A 98 -2.36 -19.77 1.42
CA THR A 98 -1.24 -19.05 0.80
C THR A 98 -1.47 -17.55 0.91
N ILE A 99 -0.42 -16.82 1.32
CA ILE A 99 -0.43 -15.36 1.39
C ILE A 99 0.70 -14.82 0.54
N ALA A 100 0.39 -13.86 -0.33
CA ALA A 100 1.37 -13.22 -1.20
C ALA A 100 1.12 -11.71 -1.29
N GLY A 101 2.19 -10.92 -1.25
CA GLY A 101 2.11 -9.48 -1.50
C GLY A 101 1.61 -9.21 -2.93
N LYS A 102 0.73 -8.21 -3.08
CA LYS A 102 0.16 -7.76 -4.36
C LYS A 102 0.74 -6.41 -4.74
N ASP A 103 0.33 -5.36 -4.04
CA ASP A 103 0.94 -4.04 -4.19
C ASP A 103 2.03 -3.87 -3.13
N GLN A 104 3.24 -3.48 -3.54
CA GLN A 104 4.43 -3.44 -2.68
C GLN A 104 4.76 -4.82 -2.06
N PRO A 105 4.93 -5.88 -2.88
CA PRO A 105 4.99 -7.27 -2.40
C PRO A 105 6.08 -7.51 -1.35
N GLY A 106 7.22 -6.83 -1.45
CA GLY A 106 8.31 -6.96 -0.46
C GLY A 106 8.00 -6.37 0.92
N LEU A 107 6.88 -5.66 1.08
CA LEU A 107 6.39 -5.18 2.37
C LEU A 107 5.43 -6.16 3.05
N THR A 108 5.13 -7.30 2.43
CA THR A 108 4.29 -8.36 3.01
C THR A 108 5.04 -9.68 3.02
N THR A 109 5.04 -10.38 4.15
CA THR A 109 5.63 -11.72 4.25
C THR A 109 4.79 -12.72 3.46
N THR A 110 5.43 -13.51 2.60
CA THR A 110 4.79 -14.62 1.88
C THR A 110 4.60 -15.81 2.81
N VAL A 111 3.43 -16.44 2.73
CA VAL A 111 3.11 -17.72 3.36
C VAL A 111 2.69 -18.68 2.26
N THR A 112 3.34 -19.85 2.18
CA THR A 112 3.07 -20.83 1.12
C THR A 112 2.42 -22.08 1.70
N ASN A 113 1.21 -22.36 1.26
CA ASN A 113 0.51 -23.62 1.50
C ASN A 113 0.49 -24.08 2.97
N ALA A 114 0.30 -23.15 3.90
CA ALA A 114 0.23 -23.44 5.34
C ALA A 114 -1.07 -24.14 5.69
N ASP A 115 -1.00 -25.15 6.56
CA ASP A 115 -2.18 -25.79 7.15
C ASP A 115 -2.77 -24.88 8.25
N ALA A 116 -3.94 -24.31 7.99
CA ALA A 116 -4.60 -23.41 8.92
C ALA A 116 -5.10 -24.10 10.19
N ASN A 117 -5.20 -25.43 10.20
CA ASN A 117 -5.56 -26.20 11.41
C ASN A 117 -4.36 -26.42 12.32
N ALA A 118 -3.14 -26.41 11.78
CA ALA A 118 -1.90 -26.61 12.53
C ALA A 118 -1.29 -25.30 13.02
N VAL A 119 -1.33 -24.23 12.19
CA VAL A 119 -0.75 -22.92 12.49
C VAL A 119 -1.67 -21.83 11.95
N VAL A 120 -1.85 -20.74 12.72
CA VAL A 120 -2.58 -19.56 12.23
C VAL A 120 -1.71 -18.81 11.21
N PRO A 121 -2.04 -18.87 9.90
CA PRO A 121 -1.25 -18.20 8.89
C PRO A 121 -1.31 -16.68 9.09
N THR A 122 -0.15 -16.03 9.24
CA THR A 122 -0.09 -14.61 9.56
C THR A 122 0.67 -13.84 8.48
N ALA A 123 -0.04 -12.94 7.79
CA ALA A 123 0.60 -11.91 6.96
C ALA A 123 1.27 -10.88 7.87
N VAL A 124 2.60 -10.77 7.81
CA VAL A 124 3.31 -9.63 8.43
C VAL A 124 3.43 -8.54 7.38
N VAL A 125 2.80 -7.40 7.64
CA VAL A 125 2.74 -6.25 6.72
C VAL A 125 3.49 -5.07 7.31
N LYS A 126 4.39 -4.47 6.52
CA LYS A 126 5.28 -3.39 6.97
C LYS A 126 4.81 -2.04 6.46
N ASN A 127 4.92 -0.98 7.28
CA ASN A 127 4.91 0.40 6.82
C ASN A 127 6.32 0.98 6.90
N ILE A 128 6.63 1.85 5.94
CA ILE A 128 7.91 2.57 5.87
C ILE A 128 7.76 3.99 6.38
N ASP A 129 8.76 4.51 7.05
CA ASP A 129 8.92 5.90 7.46
C ASP A 129 10.10 6.58 6.74
N ASN A 130 10.85 5.80 5.94
CA ASN A 130 11.93 6.26 5.09
C ASN A 130 11.87 5.55 3.73
N ILE A 131 12.12 6.29 2.64
CA ILE A 131 12.09 5.75 1.26
C ILE A 131 13.12 4.65 1.03
N THR A 132 14.23 4.64 1.77
CA THR A 132 15.27 3.61 1.67
C THR A 132 14.82 2.23 2.17
N GLN A 133 13.69 2.16 2.87
CA GLN A 133 13.10 0.91 3.36
C GLN A 133 12.22 0.21 2.32
N LEU A 134 12.02 0.84 1.15
CA LEU A 134 11.35 0.16 0.03
C LEU A 134 12.18 -1.04 -0.42
N PRO A 135 11.53 -2.19 -0.68
CA PRO A 135 12.23 -3.37 -1.16
C PRO A 135 12.98 -3.09 -2.46
N GLN A 136 14.24 -3.46 -2.50
CA GLN A 136 15.11 -3.26 -3.68
C GLN A 136 14.79 -4.23 -4.83
N THR A 137 14.03 -5.29 -4.59
CA THR A 137 13.65 -6.29 -5.59
C THR A 137 12.64 -5.73 -6.58
N GLY A 138 13.09 -5.34 -7.74
CA GLY A 138 12.31 -4.70 -8.79
C GLY A 138 12.27 -3.17 -8.74
N ALA A 139 12.98 -2.54 -7.79
CA ALA A 139 13.00 -1.10 -7.56
C ALA A 139 13.79 -0.30 -8.61
N THR A 140 14.50 -0.95 -9.53
CA THR A 140 15.18 -0.24 -10.62
C THR A 140 14.21 0.54 -11.50
N THR A 141 12.93 0.13 -11.59
CA THR A 141 11.94 0.85 -12.40
C THR A 141 11.14 1.88 -11.62
N MET A 142 10.76 1.61 -10.36
CA MET A 142 9.96 2.59 -9.59
C MET A 142 10.80 3.62 -8.84
N GLY A 143 11.95 3.24 -8.28
CA GLY A 143 12.86 4.19 -7.63
C GLY A 143 13.44 5.19 -8.62
N VAL A 144 13.79 4.72 -9.82
CA VAL A 144 14.25 5.57 -10.92
C VAL A 144 13.12 6.44 -11.48
N MET A 145 11.86 5.96 -11.52
CA MET A 145 10.73 6.80 -11.94
C MET A 145 10.40 7.92 -10.94
N LEU A 146 10.48 7.69 -9.63
CA LEU A 146 10.27 8.77 -8.66
C LEU A 146 11.40 9.80 -8.68
N VAL A 147 12.65 9.36 -8.71
CA VAL A 147 13.82 10.25 -8.82
C VAL A 147 13.86 10.90 -10.20
N GLY A 148 13.53 10.16 -11.26
CA GLY A 148 13.44 10.68 -12.63
C GLY A 148 12.31 11.71 -12.79
N ALA A 149 11.16 11.52 -12.20
CA ALA A 149 10.04 12.47 -12.26
C ALA A 149 10.40 13.79 -11.55
N PHE A 150 11.05 13.76 -10.41
CA PHE A 150 11.54 14.98 -9.73
C PHE A 150 12.69 15.65 -10.51
N ALA A 151 13.60 14.87 -11.11
CA ALA A 151 14.66 15.42 -11.94
C ALA A 151 14.14 16.08 -13.23
N ILE A 152 13.14 15.50 -13.88
CA ILE A 152 12.49 16.08 -15.07
C ILE A 152 11.76 17.37 -14.74
N ILE A 153 11.08 17.48 -13.60
CA ILE A 153 10.42 18.69 -13.16
C ILE A 153 11.45 19.79 -12.86
N LEU A 154 12.58 19.46 -12.23
CA LEU A 154 13.66 20.43 -11.97
C LEU A 154 14.35 20.90 -13.24
N VAL A 155 14.57 20.03 -14.22
CA VAL A 155 15.15 20.42 -15.52
C VAL A 155 14.17 21.24 -16.33
N ALA A 156 12.87 20.90 -16.34
CA ALA A 156 11.85 21.67 -17.06
C ALA A 156 11.66 23.08 -16.48
N THR A 157 11.74 23.24 -15.15
CA THR A 157 11.67 24.55 -14.51
C THR A 157 12.94 25.38 -14.73
N ALA A 158 14.13 24.78 -14.73
CA ALA A 158 15.39 25.46 -14.98
C ALA A 158 15.51 25.91 -16.45
N THR A 159 15.13 25.06 -17.40
CA THR A 159 15.14 25.42 -18.82
C THR A 159 14.05 26.42 -19.18
N GLY A 160 12.87 26.34 -18.58
CA GLY A 160 11.80 27.33 -18.74
C GLY A 160 12.19 28.71 -18.22
N PHE A 161 12.87 28.78 -17.07
CA PHE A 161 13.36 30.02 -16.49
C PHE A 161 14.51 30.64 -17.29
N ALA A 162 15.43 29.83 -17.82
CA ALA A 162 16.50 30.28 -18.70
C ALA A 162 15.96 30.82 -20.04
N ALA A 163 15.00 30.16 -20.66
CA ALA A 163 14.34 30.62 -21.88
C ALA A 163 13.52 31.90 -21.66
N TYR A 164 12.89 32.06 -20.49
CA TYR A 164 12.17 33.28 -20.10
C TYR A 164 13.14 34.45 -19.95
N ARG A 165 14.29 34.27 -19.32
CA ARG A 165 15.32 35.32 -19.18
C ARG A 165 15.90 35.74 -20.52
N MET A 166 16.23 34.81 -21.42
CA MET A 166 16.78 35.16 -22.74
C MET A 166 15.80 35.98 -23.59
N ARG A 167 14.50 35.71 -23.52
CA ARG A 167 13.49 36.51 -24.25
C ARG A 167 13.33 37.91 -23.72
N HIS A 168 13.59 38.19 -22.46
CA HIS A 168 13.45 39.51 -21.87
C HIS A 168 14.72 40.39 -21.97
N THR A 169 15.90 39.81 -22.24
CA THR A 169 17.11 40.57 -22.44
C THR A 169 17.24 41.08 -23.89
N ASP A 170 16.62 40.38 -24.87
CA ASP A 170 16.67 40.80 -26.30
C ASP A 170 15.71 41.97 -26.66
N LEU A 171 14.81 42.35 -25.72
CA LEU A 171 13.87 43.46 -25.96
C LEU A 171 14.32 44.81 -25.35
N GLY A 172 15.53 44.81 -24.73
CA GLY A 172 16.05 46.01 -24.03
C GLY A 172 17.01 46.90 -24.80
N ASP A 173 17.58 46.43 -25.94
CA ASP A 173 18.66 47.16 -26.63
C ASP A 173 18.28 47.77 -28.00
N GLY A 174 17.00 48.00 -28.23
CA GLY A 174 16.53 48.48 -29.51
C GLY A 174 15.84 49.84 -29.49
N GLN A 175 16.31 50.86 -28.70
CA GLN A 175 15.96 52.26 -28.98
C GLN A 175 16.90 53.24 -28.27
N ALA A 176 17.96 53.63 -28.97
CA ALA A 176 18.57 54.92 -28.82
C ALA A 176 19.49 55.21 -30.07
N VAL A 177 18.94 55.71 -31.15
CA VAL A 177 19.69 56.63 -32.07
C VAL A 177 18.67 57.47 -32.87
N ALA A 178 18.85 58.77 -32.79
CA ALA A 178 18.37 59.92 -33.54
C ALA A 178 17.21 60.68 -32.97
#